data_69b325fbca394821746642c3d65d8ece
#
_entry.id   69b325fbca394821746642c3d65d8ece
#
_cell.length_a   1.000
_cell.length_b   1.000
_cell.length_c   1.000
_cell.angle_alpha   90.00
_cell.angle_beta   90.00
_cell.angle_gamma   90.00
#
_symmetry.space_group_name_H-M   'P 1'
#
loop_
_entity.id
_entity.type
_entity.pdbx_description
1 polymer ?
#
loop_
_entity_poly.entity_id
_entity_poly.type
_entity_poly.pdbx_seq_one_letter_code
_entity_poly.pdbx_strand_id
1 'polypeptide(L)'
;TVWEFLPWWLANVPVYGFYTWFALRARHLFFFTNVNPAIPLGGAMGESKNDILQRLPPDIVPNGVFARAGEPFDTILKMLKKARLEFPLIAKPDVGERGFLVQKIASSDALALHLRRFPVDFILQEFLTLPMEMTVLFHRFPAQPGQSNEAPAFGITSVCIKEFLSVRGDGHSTVRQMMELQSRSAFQVPRFEQESPEILLKVPTAGEYLLLEPIGNHVRGTKFLNGNHLIDADLIAAFKPLCAQLDGILYGRFDLKCASPEALRRGEFKVMELNGVLGEPAHIYDPAYGMWRAYRDLYRHWRIIYRLHRAQCWLGILPTPHREAWGMMRKYFRYKKEMGALESFEKKL
;
A
#
# COMPACT_ATOMS: atom_id res chain seq x y z
N THR A 1 3.74 3.16 23.56
CA THR A 1 3.02 4.46 23.41
C THR A 1 1.87 4.29 22.45
N VAL A 2 0.66 4.60 22.93
CA VAL A 2 -0.62 4.31 22.30
C VAL A 2 -1.00 5.35 21.20
N TRP A 3 0.00 6.04 20.60
CA TRP A 3 -0.28 7.12 19.65
C TRP A 3 -0.95 6.63 18.36
N GLU A 4 -0.72 5.40 17.96
CA GLU A 4 -1.35 4.76 16.80
C GLU A 4 -2.88 4.58 16.95
N PHE A 5 -3.40 4.66 18.19
CA PHE A 5 -4.83 4.60 18.51
C PHE A 5 -5.45 5.98 18.74
N LEU A 6 -4.68 7.06 18.61
CA LEU A 6 -5.24 8.40 18.63
C LEU A 6 -6.21 8.60 17.43
N PRO A 7 -7.27 9.38 17.60
CA PRO A 7 -8.10 9.78 16.47
C PRO A 7 -7.22 10.33 15.34
N TRP A 8 -7.41 9.81 14.12
CA TRP A 8 -6.56 10.13 12.96
C TRP A 8 -6.36 11.63 12.75
N TRP A 9 -7.42 12.43 12.92
CA TRP A 9 -7.37 13.87 12.76
C TRP A 9 -6.45 14.54 13.80
N LEU A 10 -6.40 14.03 15.05
CA LEU A 10 -5.53 14.54 16.10
C LEU A 10 -4.07 14.15 15.87
N ALA A 11 -3.83 12.90 15.52
CA ALA A 11 -2.50 12.41 15.20
C ALA A 11 -1.87 13.15 14.02
N ASN A 12 -2.68 13.67 13.10
CA ASN A 12 -2.19 14.37 11.91
C ASN A 12 -2.07 15.89 12.05
N VAL A 13 -2.42 16.52 13.20
CA VAL A 13 -2.28 17.98 13.37
C VAL A 13 -0.88 18.49 13.03
N PRO A 14 0.23 17.90 13.53
CA PRO A 14 1.57 18.35 13.15
C PRO A 14 1.86 18.18 11.65
N VAL A 15 1.32 17.12 11.02
CA VAL A 15 1.51 16.86 9.59
C VAL A 15 0.83 17.93 8.75
N TYR A 16 -0.38 18.39 9.15
CA TYR A 16 -1.04 19.52 8.48
C TYR A 16 -0.20 20.81 8.61
N GLY A 17 0.45 21.02 9.76
CA GLY A 17 1.39 22.11 9.93
C GLY A 17 2.58 22.04 8.97
N PHE A 18 3.21 20.88 8.84
CA PHE A 18 4.32 20.64 7.89
C PHE A 18 3.87 20.86 6.45
N TYR A 19 2.74 20.27 6.07
CA TYR A 19 2.15 20.42 4.74
C TYR A 19 1.88 21.90 4.41
N THR A 20 1.18 22.62 5.31
CA THR A 20 0.85 24.04 5.11
C THR A 20 2.11 24.89 4.96
N TRP A 21 3.12 24.65 5.78
CA TRP A 21 4.39 25.34 5.69
C TRP A 21 5.05 25.17 4.31
N PHE A 22 5.14 23.94 3.80
CA PHE A 22 5.73 23.67 2.50
C PHE A 22 4.85 24.17 1.35
N ALA A 23 3.53 24.12 1.45
CA ALA A 23 2.60 24.66 0.47
C ALA A 23 2.72 26.18 0.34
N LEU A 24 2.85 26.91 1.45
CA LEU A 24 3.11 28.36 1.46
C LEU A 24 4.46 28.68 0.81
N ARG A 25 5.51 27.94 1.12
CA ARG A 25 6.84 28.12 0.51
C ARG A 25 6.87 27.79 -0.98
N ALA A 26 6.09 26.81 -1.41
CA ALA A 26 5.91 26.46 -2.82
C ALA A 26 5.00 27.47 -3.55
N ARG A 27 4.23 28.29 -2.83
CA ARG A 27 3.15 29.14 -3.36
C ARG A 27 2.13 28.35 -4.18
N HIS A 28 1.95 27.06 -3.84
CA HIS A 28 1.05 26.17 -4.54
C HIS A 28 0.51 25.09 -3.60
N LEU A 29 -0.82 25.00 -3.44
CA LEU A 29 -1.45 24.05 -2.52
C LEU A 29 -1.14 22.59 -2.89
N PHE A 30 -1.13 22.28 -4.17
CA PHE A 30 -0.85 20.94 -4.68
C PHE A 30 0.59 20.80 -5.20
N PHE A 31 1.57 21.41 -4.51
CA PHE A 31 2.97 21.41 -4.90
C PHE A 31 3.55 20.00 -5.13
N PHE A 32 3.05 19.02 -4.41
CA PHE A 32 3.52 17.63 -4.44
C PHE A 32 3.18 16.90 -5.74
N THR A 33 2.22 17.40 -6.53
CA THR A 33 1.70 16.69 -7.71
C THR A 33 2.71 16.55 -8.85
N ASN A 34 3.69 17.43 -8.95
CA ASN A 34 4.75 17.31 -9.95
C ASN A 34 5.94 16.45 -9.50
N VAL A 35 5.90 15.90 -8.29
CA VAL A 35 6.95 14.96 -7.82
C VAL A 35 6.92 13.68 -8.64
N ASN A 36 5.71 13.21 -8.97
CA ASN A 36 5.50 12.06 -9.85
C ASN A 36 4.65 12.47 -11.05
N PRO A 37 5.19 13.19 -12.04
CA PRO A 37 4.40 13.70 -13.17
C PRO A 37 3.77 12.59 -14.04
N ALA A 38 4.26 11.37 -13.95
CA ALA A 38 3.70 10.23 -14.68
C ALA A 38 2.43 9.64 -14.05
N ILE A 39 2.04 10.09 -12.85
CA ILE A 39 0.87 9.60 -12.12
C ILE A 39 -0.08 10.78 -11.85
N PRO A 40 -1.40 10.64 -12.09
CA PRO A 40 -2.37 11.67 -11.75
C PRO A 40 -2.23 12.13 -10.30
N LEU A 41 -2.25 13.45 -10.06
CA LEU A 41 -2.01 14.08 -8.75
C LEU A 41 -0.74 13.61 -8.02
N GLY A 42 0.27 13.10 -8.76
CA GLY A 42 1.49 12.56 -8.18
C GLY A 42 1.29 11.21 -7.46
N GLY A 43 0.14 10.56 -7.65
CA GLY A 43 -0.25 9.36 -6.91
C GLY A 43 -0.72 9.67 -5.48
N ALA A 44 -1.45 10.79 -5.33
CA ALA A 44 -2.06 11.14 -4.05
C ALA A 44 -3.43 10.48 -3.86
N MET A 45 -4.18 10.32 -4.93
CA MET A 45 -5.50 9.65 -4.92
C MET A 45 -6.01 9.41 -6.34
N GLY A 46 -6.78 8.32 -6.52
CA GLY A 46 -7.50 8.03 -7.76
C GLY A 46 -6.62 7.54 -8.91
N GLU A 47 -5.38 7.18 -8.63
CA GLU A 47 -4.48 6.55 -9.59
C GLU A 47 -4.91 5.13 -9.94
N SER A 48 -4.65 4.73 -11.19
CA SER A 48 -4.79 3.36 -11.65
C SER A 48 -3.59 2.52 -11.16
N LYS A 49 -3.88 1.47 -10.40
CA LYS A 49 -2.85 0.50 -9.99
C LYS A 49 -2.29 -0.26 -11.17
N ASN A 50 -3.15 -0.59 -12.14
CA ASN A 50 -2.75 -1.27 -13.35
C ASN A 50 -1.73 -0.45 -14.15
N ASP A 51 -2.01 0.83 -14.37
CA ASP A 51 -1.12 1.72 -15.13
C ASP A 51 0.24 1.91 -14.46
N ILE A 52 0.26 1.91 -13.12
CA ILE A 52 1.50 1.99 -12.35
C ILE A 52 2.26 0.67 -12.43
N LEU A 53 1.60 -0.48 -12.23
CA LEU A 53 2.24 -1.79 -12.27
C LEU A 53 2.81 -2.13 -13.65
N GLN A 54 2.17 -1.67 -14.73
CA GLN A 54 2.68 -1.85 -16.10
C GLN A 54 3.99 -1.09 -16.37
N ARG A 55 4.40 -0.15 -15.51
CA ARG A 55 5.69 0.55 -15.61
C ARG A 55 6.82 -0.21 -14.94
N LEU A 56 6.51 -1.26 -14.19
CA LEU A 56 7.48 -2.12 -13.53
C LEU A 56 7.90 -3.27 -14.45
N PRO A 57 9.13 -3.79 -14.31
CA PRO A 57 9.52 -5.02 -14.97
C PRO A 57 8.54 -6.15 -14.68
N PRO A 58 8.10 -6.91 -15.69
CA PRO A 58 7.04 -7.92 -15.52
C PRO A 58 7.45 -9.08 -14.61
N ASP A 59 8.74 -9.36 -14.48
CA ASP A 59 9.30 -10.41 -13.62
C ASP A 59 9.15 -10.13 -12.13
N ILE A 60 9.05 -8.86 -11.73
CA ILE A 60 8.86 -8.47 -10.32
C ILE A 60 7.39 -8.17 -9.96
N VAL A 61 6.48 -8.18 -10.93
CA VAL A 61 5.05 -7.98 -10.68
C VAL A 61 4.38 -9.37 -10.60
N PRO A 62 3.39 -9.56 -9.71
CA PRO A 62 2.58 -10.78 -9.74
C PRO A 62 1.90 -10.95 -11.08
N ASN A 63 1.85 -12.19 -11.59
CA ASN A 63 1.11 -12.46 -12.82
C ASN A 63 -0.36 -12.08 -12.64
N GLY A 64 -0.95 -11.42 -13.63
CA GLY A 64 -2.29 -10.88 -13.50
C GLY A 64 -2.94 -10.50 -14.82
N VAL A 65 -4.25 -10.29 -14.77
CA VAL A 65 -5.05 -9.76 -15.87
C VAL A 65 -5.89 -8.59 -15.39
N PHE A 66 -6.18 -7.68 -16.30
CA PHE A 66 -7.03 -6.52 -16.05
C PHE A 66 -8.44 -6.79 -16.59
N ALA A 67 -9.42 -6.96 -15.72
CA ALA A 67 -10.82 -7.16 -16.03
C ALA A 67 -11.56 -5.82 -15.94
N ARG A 68 -12.13 -5.38 -17.05
CA ARG A 68 -12.91 -4.13 -17.10
C ARG A 68 -14.31 -4.34 -16.54
N ALA A 69 -14.88 -3.29 -15.98
CA ALA A 69 -16.27 -3.27 -15.56
C ALA A 69 -17.21 -3.63 -16.75
N GLY A 70 -18.10 -4.60 -16.52
CA GLY A 70 -19.04 -5.05 -17.54
C GLY A 70 -18.46 -5.99 -18.61
N GLU A 71 -17.20 -6.39 -18.51
CA GLU A 71 -16.63 -7.37 -19.43
C GLU A 71 -17.32 -8.75 -19.27
N PRO A 72 -17.65 -9.45 -20.37
CA PRO A 72 -18.29 -10.77 -20.29
C PRO A 72 -17.45 -11.75 -19.49
N PHE A 73 -18.07 -12.48 -18.56
CA PHE A 73 -17.36 -13.39 -17.65
C PHE A 73 -16.54 -14.45 -18.39
N ASP A 74 -17.09 -15.00 -19.51
CA ASP A 74 -16.36 -15.96 -20.35
C ASP A 74 -15.09 -15.37 -20.96
N THR A 75 -15.07 -14.07 -21.25
CA THR A 75 -13.89 -13.36 -21.73
C THR A 75 -12.85 -13.31 -20.63
N ILE A 76 -13.27 -12.98 -19.39
CA ILE A 76 -12.38 -12.94 -18.22
C ILE A 76 -11.78 -14.33 -17.98
N LEU A 77 -12.58 -15.40 -18.04
CA LEU A 77 -12.08 -16.79 -17.90
C LEU A 77 -11.05 -17.16 -18.98
N LYS A 78 -11.28 -16.73 -20.22
CA LYS A 78 -10.29 -16.92 -21.31
C LYS A 78 -9.00 -16.15 -21.04
N MET A 79 -9.08 -14.93 -20.50
CA MET A 79 -7.91 -14.13 -20.11
C MET A 79 -7.11 -14.81 -18.99
N LEU A 80 -7.79 -15.31 -17.95
CA LEU A 80 -7.16 -16.06 -16.86
C LEU A 80 -6.43 -17.31 -17.37
N LYS A 81 -7.10 -18.09 -18.22
CA LYS A 81 -6.51 -19.29 -18.84
C LYS A 81 -5.27 -18.95 -19.71
N LYS A 82 -5.36 -17.90 -20.52
CA LYS A 82 -4.23 -17.41 -21.35
C LYS A 82 -3.05 -16.99 -20.50
N ALA A 83 -3.32 -16.32 -19.37
CA ALA A 83 -2.31 -15.88 -18.42
C ALA A 83 -1.83 -17.02 -17.48
N ARG A 84 -2.37 -18.24 -17.60
CA ARG A 84 -2.06 -19.40 -16.73
C ARG A 84 -2.28 -19.08 -15.24
N LEU A 85 -3.36 -18.34 -14.95
CA LEU A 85 -3.77 -18.02 -13.59
C LEU A 85 -4.74 -19.06 -13.07
N GLU A 86 -4.44 -19.59 -11.88
CA GLU A 86 -5.23 -20.59 -11.18
C GLU A 86 -5.78 -20.03 -9.87
N PHE A 87 -6.91 -20.56 -9.41
CA PHE A 87 -7.44 -20.23 -8.10
C PHE A 87 -6.60 -20.87 -6.97
N PRO A 88 -6.44 -20.19 -5.80
CA PRO A 88 -7.05 -18.91 -5.47
C PRO A 88 -6.34 -17.72 -6.12
N LEU A 89 -7.12 -16.69 -6.46
CA LEU A 89 -6.65 -15.41 -6.99
C LEU A 89 -6.84 -14.28 -5.96
N ILE A 90 -6.17 -13.16 -6.18
CA ILE A 90 -6.51 -11.89 -5.55
C ILE A 90 -7.26 -11.03 -6.57
N ALA A 91 -8.47 -10.62 -6.23
CA ALA A 91 -9.18 -9.55 -6.91
C ALA A 91 -8.94 -8.24 -6.15
N LYS A 92 -8.46 -7.22 -6.83
CA LYS A 92 -8.29 -5.87 -6.26
C LYS A 92 -8.82 -4.83 -7.24
N PRO A 93 -9.57 -3.81 -6.80
CA PRO A 93 -10.04 -2.75 -7.69
C PRO A 93 -8.84 -1.97 -8.21
N ASP A 94 -8.94 -1.51 -9.46
CA ASP A 94 -7.89 -0.70 -10.08
C ASP A 94 -7.68 0.60 -9.31
N VAL A 95 -8.76 1.27 -8.95
CA VAL A 95 -8.73 2.49 -8.12
C VAL A 95 -9.26 2.18 -6.71
N GLY A 96 -8.50 2.54 -5.70
CA GLY A 96 -8.88 2.35 -4.30
C GLY A 96 -7.66 2.20 -3.40
N GLU A 97 -7.85 2.43 -2.11
CA GLU A 97 -6.80 2.45 -1.09
C GLU A 97 -7.17 1.60 0.13
N ARG A 98 -6.18 1.29 0.98
CA ARG A 98 -6.35 0.60 2.28
C ARG A 98 -7.03 -0.77 2.21
N GLY A 99 -6.84 -1.50 1.11
CA GLY A 99 -7.42 -2.84 0.92
C GLY A 99 -8.92 -2.84 0.62
N PHE A 100 -9.48 -1.68 0.23
CA PHE A 100 -10.87 -1.57 -0.19
C PHE A 100 -11.17 -2.52 -1.34
N LEU A 101 -12.21 -3.36 -1.20
CA LEU A 101 -12.65 -4.40 -2.14
C LEU A 101 -11.56 -5.43 -2.55
N VAL A 102 -10.46 -5.50 -1.81
CA VAL A 102 -9.46 -6.55 -2.04
C VAL A 102 -9.95 -7.84 -1.43
N GLN A 103 -10.05 -8.89 -2.24
CA GLN A 103 -10.55 -10.19 -1.82
C GLN A 103 -9.73 -11.34 -2.40
N LYS A 104 -9.50 -12.37 -1.58
CA LYS A 104 -9.00 -13.68 -2.03
C LYS A 104 -10.18 -14.47 -2.62
N ILE A 105 -10.08 -14.82 -3.86
CA ILE A 105 -11.12 -15.52 -4.63
C ILE A 105 -10.72 -16.99 -4.77
N ALA A 106 -11.52 -17.88 -4.22
CA ALA A 106 -11.20 -19.30 -4.15
C ALA A 106 -11.65 -20.11 -5.39
N SER A 107 -12.63 -19.61 -6.14
CA SER A 107 -13.22 -20.34 -7.28
C SER A 107 -13.78 -19.40 -8.36
N SER A 108 -14.08 -19.97 -9.51
CA SER A 108 -14.76 -19.29 -10.63
C SER A 108 -16.12 -18.69 -10.20
N ASP A 109 -16.92 -19.44 -9.45
CA ASP A 109 -18.23 -18.99 -9.00
C ASP A 109 -18.12 -17.81 -8.02
N ALA A 110 -17.14 -17.87 -7.10
CA ALA A 110 -16.84 -16.75 -6.21
C ALA A 110 -16.40 -15.51 -7.01
N LEU A 111 -15.61 -15.69 -8.09
CA LEU A 111 -15.22 -14.59 -8.97
C LEU A 111 -16.44 -13.98 -9.67
N ALA A 112 -17.31 -14.81 -10.24
CA ALA A 112 -18.50 -14.35 -10.93
C ALA A 112 -19.44 -13.55 -10.01
N LEU A 113 -19.57 -14.00 -8.76
CA LEU A 113 -20.34 -13.30 -7.73
C LEU A 113 -19.69 -11.94 -7.40
N HIS A 114 -18.38 -11.92 -7.16
CA HIS A 114 -17.64 -10.71 -6.81
C HIS A 114 -17.72 -9.63 -7.89
N LEU A 115 -17.49 -9.99 -9.16
CA LEU A 115 -17.53 -9.06 -10.28
C LEU A 115 -18.96 -8.52 -10.57
N ARG A 116 -19.98 -9.34 -10.39
CA ARG A 116 -21.38 -8.89 -10.51
C ARG A 116 -21.75 -7.91 -9.40
N ARG A 117 -21.20 -8.13 -8.22
CA ARG A 117 -21.47 -7.34 -7.03
C ARG A 117 -20.84 -5.95 -7.12
N PHE A 118 -19.62 -5.87 -7.64
CA PHE A 118 -18.85 -4.64 -7.72
C PHE A 118 -18.52 -4.33 -9.20
N PRO A 119 -19.35 -3.50 -9.88
CA PRO A 119 -19.18 -3.19 -11.30
C PRO A 119 -18.07 -2.14 -11.52
N VAL A 120 -16.84 -2.46 -11.14
CA VAL A 120 -15.64 -1.64 -11.31
C VAL A 120 -14.53 -2.45 -11.99
N ASP A 121 -13.51 -1.74 -12.46
CA ASP A 121 -12.34 -2.38 -13.02
C ASP A 121 -11.53 -3.11 -11.93
N PHE A 122 -11.15 -4.35 -12.19
CA PHE A 122 -10.36 -5.18 -11.30
C PHE A 122 -9.06 -5.65 -11.91
N ILE A 123 -8.03 -5.72 -11.09
CA ILE A 123 -6.82 -6.50 -11.36
C ILE A 123 -7.01 -7.85 -10.68
N LEU A 124 -6.99 -8.93 -11.47
CA LEU A 124 -7.03 -10.31 -10.99
C LEU A 124 -5.62 -10.85 -11.05
N GLN A 125 -5.02 -11.13 -9.89
CA GLN A 125 -3.62 -11.53 -9.77
C GLN A 125 -3.47 -12.88 -9.08
N GLU A 126 -2.35 -13.55 -9.34
CA GLU A 126 -1.95 -14.74 -8.58
C GLU A 126 -1.88 -14.46 -7.07
N PHE A 127 -2.27 -15.44 -6.28
CA PHE A 127 -2.12 -15.39 -4.84
C PHE A 127 -0.69 -15.72 -4.44
N LEU A 128 0.09 -14.74 -4.01
CA LEU A 128 1.47 -14.92 -3.59
C LEU A 128 1.57 -15.61 -2.23
N THR A 129 2.27 -16.73 -2.17
CA THR A 129 2.53 -17.50 -0.94
C THR A 129 3.84 -17.12 -0.24
N LEU A 130 4.55 -16.10 -0.74
CA LEU A 130 5.79 -15.62 -0.13
C LEU A 130 5.52 -15.15 1.32
N PRO A 131 6.35 -15.56 2.29
CA PRO A 131 6.03 -15.47 3.72
C PRO A 131 6.12 -14.06 4.29
N MET A 132 6.92 -13.18 3.70
CA MET A 132 7.14 -11.83 4.22
C MET A 132 6.48 -10.78 3.34
N GLU A 133 5.71 -9.90 3.96
CA GLU A 133 5.22 -8.68 3.32
C GLU A 133 5.94 -7.48 3.91
N MET A 134 6.48 -6.64 3.04
CA MET A 134 7.28 -5.49 3.43
C MET A 134 6.91 -4.27 2.60
N THR A 135 7.27 -3.10 3.11
CA THR A 135 7.22 -1.86 2.33
C THR A 135 8.60 -1.24 2.23
N VAL A 136 8.92 -0.68 1.08
CA VAL A 136 10.18 0.05 0.83
C VAL A 136 9.85 1.40 0.22
N LEU A 137 10.19 2.48 0.91
CA LEU A 137 9.95 3.85 0.47
C LEU A 137 11.23 4.45 -0.08
N PHE A 138 11.18 4.88 -1.34
CA PHE A 138 12.30 5.47 -2.05
C PHE A 138 12.05 6.91 -2.45
N HIS A 139 13.13 7.60 -2.76
CA HIS A 139 13.12 8.86 -3.48
C HIS A 139 14.31 8.92 -4.45
N ARG A 140 14.12 9.61 -5.57
CA ARG A 140 15.13 9.81 -6.60
C ARG A 140 15.09 11.26 -7.06
N PHE A 141 16.22 11.97 -6.95
CA PHE A 141 16.31 13.33 -7.50
C PHE A 141 16.56 13.25 -9.01
N PRO A 142 15.91 14.11 -9.81
CA PRO A 142 16.22 14.20 -11.23
C PRO A 142 17.65 14.74 -11.42
N ALA A 143 18.31 14.32 -12.49
CA ALA A 143 19.57 14.91 -12.88
C ALA A 143 19.39 16.40 -13.18
N GLN A 144 20.22 17.25 -12.59
CA GLN A 144 20.23 18.69 -12.87
C GLN A 144 21.48 19.03 -13.68
N PRO A 145 21.36 19.75 -14.80
CA PRO A 145 22.51 20.22 -15.55
C PRO A 145 23.43 21.05 -14.65
N GLY A 146 24.73 20.73 -14.63
CA GLY A 146 25.76 21.49 -13.90
C GLY A 146 25.88 21.19 -12.40
N GLN A 147 25.12 20.25 -11.82
CA GLN A 147 25.41 19.76 -10.47
C GLN A 147 26.39 18.60 -10.52
N SER A 148 27.48 18.70 -9.71
CA SER A 148 28.35 17.56 -9.44
C SER A 148 27.53 16.43 -8.78
N ASN A 149 27.84 15.18 -9.11
CA ASN A 149 27.15 13.95 -8.69
C ASN A 149 27.23 13.65 -7.17
N GLU A 150 27.52 14.63 -6.32
CA GLU A 150 27.81 14.43 -4.90
C GLU A 150 26.57 14.29 -3.98
N ALA A 151 25.38 14.70 -4.40
CA ALA A 151 24.17 14.42 -3.62
C ALA A 151 23.63 13.03 -3.98
N PRO A 152 23.19 12.20 -3.02
CA PRO A 152 22.59 10.91 -3.34
C PRO A 152 21.36 11.14 -4.22
N ALA A 153 21.52 10.88 -5.53
CA ALA A 153 20.42 10.99 -6.49
C ALA A 153 19.29 10.02 -6.15
N PHE A 154 19.58 8.99 -5.37
CA PHE A 154 18.65 7.94 -4.93
C PHE A 154 18.83 7.64 -3.43
N GLY A 155 17.73 7.36 -2.74
CA GLY A 155 17.76 6.89 -1.35
C GLY A 155 16.53 6.09 -0.97
N ILE A 156 16.71 5.13 -0.07
CA ILE A 156 15.64 4.45 0.65
C ILE A 156 15.56 5.09 2.03
N THR A 157 14.37 5.46 2.49
CA THR A 157 14.18 6.21 3.73
C THR A 157 13.25 5.55 4.71
N SER A 158 12.58 4.46 4.30
CA SER A 158 11.73 3.66 5.16
C SER A 158 11.66 2.24 4.64
N VAL A 159 11.86 1.28 5.53
CA VAL A 159 11.50 -0.12 5.35
C VAL A 159 10.56 -0.49 6.50
N CYS A 160 9.44 -1.12 6.19
CA CYS A 160 8.53 -1.65 7.18
C CYS A 160 8.31 -3.14 6.91
N ILE A 161 8.33 -3.94 7.97
CA ILE A 161 8.02 -5.36 7.95
C ILE A 161 6.60 -5.50 8.48
N LYS A 162 5.73 -6.21 7.74
CA LYS A 162 4.36 -6.47 8.17
C LYS A 162 4.27 -7.82 8.88
N GLU A 163 3.91 -7.79 10.16
CA GLU A 163 3.58 -8.98 10.94
C GLU A 163 2.06 -9.16 10.92
N PHE A 164 1.61 -10.21 10.24
CA PHE A 164 0.19 -10.49 10.09
C PHE A 164 -0.48 -10.86 11.42
N LEU A 165 -1.79 -10.57 11.51
CA LEU A 165 -2.58 -11.01 12.66
C LEU A 165 -2.62 -12.53 12.70
N SER A 166 -2.08 -13.10 13.75
CA SER A 166 -1.97 -14.53 13.97
C SER A 166 -2.01 -14.87 15.44
N VAL A 167 -2.31 -16.11 15.77
CA VAL A 167 -2.19 -16.66 17.12
C VAL A 167 -1.32 -17.91 17.09
N ARG A 168 -0.66 -18.18 18.21
CA ARG A 168 0.07 -19.42 18.42
C ARG A 168 -0.66 -20.26 19.44
N GLY A 169 -1.12 -21.44 19.03
CA GLY A 169 -1.88 -22.35 19.86
C GLY A 169 -1.13 -22.79 21.11
N ASP A 170 -1.85 -22.92 22.21
CA ASP A 170 -1.40 -23.48 23.48
C ASP A 170 -2.02 -24.88 23.76
N GLY A 171 -2.93 -25.32 22.90
CA GLY A 171 -3.62 -26.62 22.98
C GLY A 171 -4.87 -26.61 23.87
N HIS A 172 -5.23 -25.48 24.49
CA HIS A 172 -6.39 -25.42 25.41
C HIS A 172 -7.21 -24.13 25.32
N SER A 173 -6.62 -23.01 24.92
CA SER A 173 -7.35 -21.75 24.76
C SER A 173 -7.99 -21.64 23.37
N THR A 174 -9.17 -21.04 23.32
CA THR A 174 -9.78 -20.68 22.03
C THR A 174 -9.04 -19.51 21.38
N VAL A 175 -9.18 -19.36 20.06
CA VAL A 175 -8.66 -18.21 19.31
C VAL A 175 -9.16 -16.90 19.93
N ARG A 176 -10.44 -16.82 20.35
CA ARG A 176 -11.00 -15.67 21.07
C ARG A 176 -10.17 -15.33 22.30
N GLN A 177 -9.99 -16.29 23.19
CA GLN A 177 -9.24 -16.08 24.44
C GLN A 177 -7.82 -15.59 24.17
N MET A 178 -7.13 -16.21 23.19
CA MET A 178 -5.78 -15.77 22.81
C MET A 178 -5.74 -14.37 22.19
N MET A 179 -6.77 -13.99 21.41
CA MET A 179 -6.88 -12.63 20.85
C MET A 179 -7.13 -11.59 21.93
N GLU A 180 -7.96 -11.90 22.93
CA GLU A 180 -8.30 -10.98 24.03
C GLU A 180 -7.11 -10.70 24.96
N LEU A 181 -6.13 -11.61 25.05
CA LEU A 181 -4.89 -11.40 25.81
C LEU A 181 -3.98 -10.33 25.20
N GLN A 182 -4.13 -9.98 23.94
CA GLN A 182 -3.29 -8.99 23.27
C GLN A 182 -4.15 -7.81 22.84
N SER A 183 -3.87 -6.61 23.32
CA SER A 183 -4.66 -5.40 23.07
C SER A 183 -4.97 -5.14 21.59
N ARG A 184 -4.03 -5.42 20.69
CA ARG A 184 -4.22 -5.20 19.25
C ARG A 184 -5.19 -6.23 18.62
N SER A 185 -5.04 -7.51 18.94
CA SER A 185 -5.93 -8.56 18.43
C SER A 185 -7.32 -8.48 19.05
N ALA A 186 -7.42 -8.05 20.31
CA ALA A 186 -8.70 -7.85 20.99
C ALA A 186 -9.62 -6.87 20.23
N PHE A 187 -9.07 -5.80 19.63
CA PHE A 187 -9.85 -4.87 18.78
C PHE A 187 -10.45 -5.53 17.53
N GLN A 188 -9.93 -6.67 17.10
CA GLN A 188 -10.43 -7.39 15.93
C GLN A 188 -11.50 -8.41 16.25
N VAL A 189 -11.70 -8.78 17.53
CA VAL A 189 -12.68 -9.79 17.94
C VAL A 189 -14.10 -9.45 17.42
N PRO A 190 -14.63 -8.21 17.56
CA PRO A 190 -15.98 -7.89 17.05
C PRO A 190 -16.12 -8.07 15.53
N ARG A 191 -15.05 -7.87 14.77
CA ARG A 191 -15.05 -8.12 13.32
C ARG A 191 -15.14 -9.62 13.03
N PHE A 192 -14.36 -10.45 13.72
CA PHE A 192 -14.40 -11.90 13.54
C PHE A 192 -15.72 -12.50 13.98
N GLU A 193 -16.40 -11.92 15.00
CA GLU A 193 -17.75 -12.32 15.38
C GLU A 193 -18.76 -12.17 14.24
N GLN A 194 -18.57 -11.18 13.38
CA GLN A 194 -19.44 -10.90 12.23
C GLN A 194 -19.02 -11.65 10.97
N GLU A 195 -17.71 -11.75 10.69
CA GLU A 195 -17.19 -12.27 9.43
C GLU A 195 -16.89 -13.78 9.46
N SER A 196 -16.48 -14.33 10.63
CA SER A 196 -16.00 -15.72 10.75
C SER A 196 -16.05 -16.20 12.21
N PRO A 197 -17.25 -16.29 12.82
CA PRO A 197 -17.39 -16.62 14.25
C PRO A 197 -16.83 -18.02 14.59
N GLU A 198 -16.81 -18.94 13.64
CA GLU A 198 -16.29 -20.30 13.81
C GLU A 198 -14.78 -20.32 14.10
N ILE A 199 -14.02 -19.36 13.58
CA ILE A 199 -12.58 -19.25 13.83
C ILE A 199 -12.33 -18.93 15.31
N LEU A 200 -13.17 -18.09 15.93
CA LEU A 200 -13.02 -17.68 17.32
C LEU A 200 -13.19 -18.84 18.31
N LEU A 201 -13.94 -19.87 17.93
CA LEU A 201 -14.22 -21.06 18.75
C LEU A 201 -13.15 -22.15 18.59
N LYS A 202 -12.29 -22.05 17.57
CA LYS A 202 -11.23 -23.02 17.32
C LYS A 202 -10.23 -23.02 18.48
N VAL A 203 -9.80 -24.21 18.92
CA VAL A 203 -8.69 -24.42 19.85
C VAL A 203 -7.51 -24.96 19.04
N PRO A 204 -6.52 -24.13 18.66
CA PRO A 204 -5.36 -24.58 17.92
C PRO A 204 -4.46 -25.45 18.79
N THR A 205 -3.84 -26.47 18.19
CA THR A 205 -2.90 -27.35 18.90
C THR A 205 -1.69 -26.58 19.44
N ALA A 206 -1.04 -27.11 20.48
CA ALA A 206 0.13 -26.47 21.08
C ALA A 206 1.22 -26.25 20.04
N GLY A 207 1.66 -25.00 19.87
CA GLY A 207 2.67 -24.60 18.90
C GLY A 207 2.14 -24.34 17.46
N GLU A 208 0.89 -24.65 17.16
CA GLU A 208 0.26 -24.35 15.86
C GLU A 208 0.27 -22.85 15.61
N TYR A 209 0.82 -22.43 14.45
CA TYR A 209 0.71 -21.05 13.97
C TYR A 209 -0.55 -20.90 13.11
N LEU A 210 -1.52 -20.18 13.60
CA LEU A 210 -2.76 -19.91 12.88
C LEU A 210 -2.78 -18.46 12.38
N LEU A 211 -2.66 -18.29 11.07
CA LEU A 211 -2.83 -16.99 10.40
C LEU A 211 -4.33 -16.64 10.39
N LEU A 212 -4.70 -15.53 11.05
CA LEU A 212 -6.08 -15.07 11.13
C LEU A 212 -6.45 -14.09 10.01
N GLU A 213 -5.52 -13.23 9.60
CA GLU A 213 -5.75 -12.23 8.56
C GLU A 213 -4.58 -12.25 7.56
N PRO A 214 -4.81 -12.69 6.31
CA PRO A 214 -3.77 -12.76 5.29
C PRO A 214 -3.50 -11.42 4.57
N ILE A 215 -4.33 -10.39 4.82
CA ILE A 215 -4.18 -9.07 4.20
C ILE A 215 -3.38 -8.16 5.13
N GLY A 216 -2.23 -7.69 4.66
CA GLY A 216 -1.29 -6.85 5.41
C GLY A 216 -1.79 -5.41 5.62
N ASN A 217 -2.93 -5.25 6.30
CA ASN A 217 -3.54 -3.95 6.59
C ASN A 217 -3.55 -3.66 8.10
N HIS A 218 -3.07 -2.47 8.49
CA HIS A 218 -3.04 -2.03 9.88
C HIS A 218 -4.42 -2.03 10.55
N VAL A 219 -5.46 -1.61 9.83
CA VAL A 219 -6.85 -1.58 10.34
C VAL A 219 -7.40 -3.00 10.61
N ARG A 220 -6.85 -4.02 9.92
CA ARG A 220 -7.20 -5.43 10.10
C ARG A 220 -6.32 -6.17 11.12
N GLY A 221 -5.51 -5.43 11.89
CA GLY A 221 -4.70 -5.98 12.98
C GLY A 221 -3.25 -6.30 12.63
N THR A 222 -2.80 -6.10 11.38
CA THR A 222 -1.38 -6.26 11.01
C THR A 222 -0.52 -5.26 11.79
N LYS A 223 0.56 -5.74 12.42
CA LYS A 223 1.57 -4.87 13.01
C LYS A 223 2.56 -4.42 11.94
N PHE A 224 2.90 -3.15 11.99
CA PHE A 224 3.94 -2.56 11.17
C PHE A 224 5.19 -2.41 12.03
N LEU A 225 6.25 -3.13 11.68
CA LEU A 225 7.50 -3.14 12.41
C LEU A 225 8.57 -2.34 11.69
N ASN A 226 9.39 -1.64 12.43
CA ASN A 226 10.49 -0.86 11.90
C ASN A 226 11.59 -1.78 11.32
N GLY A 227 11.69 -1.80 9.99
CA GLY A 227 12.67 -2.52 9.21
C GLY A 227 13.86 -1.67 8.73
N ASN A 228 14.04 -0.43 9.24
CA ASN A 228 15.08 0.48 8.74
C ASN A 228 16.51 -0.03 8.96
N HIS A 229 16.71 -0.99 9.87
CA HIS A 229 17.99 -1.69 10.02
C HIS A 229 18.40 -2.51 8.78
N LEU A 230 17.47 -2.76 7.86
CA LEU A 230 17.72 -3.43 6.58
C LEU A 230 18.24 -2.47 5.49
N ILE A 231 18.23 -1.15 5.75
CA ILE A 231 18.70 -0.16 4.78
C ILE A 231 20.22 -0.16 4.79
N ASP A 232 20.80 -0.84 3.82
CA ASP A 232 22.24 -0.96 3.59
C ASP A 232 22.59 -0.77 2.11
N ALA A 233 23.85 -0.95 1.75
CA ALA A 233 24.34 -0.79 0.39
C ALA A 233 23.70 -1.81 -0.56
N ASP A 234 23.46 -3.03 -0.11
CA ASP A 234 22.89 -4.11 -0.93
C ASP A 234 21.44 -3.82 -1.27
N LEU A 235 20.63 -3.39 -0.29
CA LEU A 235 19.25 -2.98 -0.53
C LEU A 235 19.19 -1.78 -1.50
N ILE A 236 20.05 -0.79 -1.33
CA ILE A 236 20.15 0.35 -2.23
C ILE A 236 20.53 -0.12 -3.65
N ALA A 237 21.48 -1.02 -3.78
CA ALA A 237 21.92 -1.58 -5.08
C ALA A 237 20.78 -2.36 -5.77
N ALA A 238 19.95 -3.09 -5.03
CA ALA A 238 18.80 -3.81 -5.58
C ALA A 238 17.71 -2.87 -6.13
N PHE A 239 17.40 -1.77 -5.42
CA PHE A 239 16.30 -0.88 -5.81
C PHE A 239 16.69 0.26 -6.75
N LYS A 240 17.95 0.70 -6.73
CA LYS A 240 18.41 1.83 -7.56
C LYS A 240 18.17 1.62 -9.06
N PRO A 241 18.55 0.47 -9.70
CA PRO A 241 18.28 0.24 -11.11
C PRO A 241 16.80 0.10 -11.42
N LEU A 242 16.01 -0.53 -10.54
CA LEU A 242 14.56 -0.61 -10.65
C LEU A 242 13.94 0.79 -10.68
N CYS A 243 14.26 1.62 -9.70
CA CYS A 243 13.72 2.99 -9.62
C CYS A 243 14.23 3.90 -10.76
N ALA A 244 15.38 3.62 -11.35
CA ALA A 244 15.89 4.36 -12.51
C ALA A 244 15.02 4.17 -13.76
N GLN A 245 14.33 3.02 -13.89
CA GLN A 245 13.42 2.71 -15.00
C GLN A 245 12.02 3.34 -14.84
N LEU A 246 11.69 3.87 -13.64
CA LEU A 246 10.39 4.49 -13.36
C LEU A 246 10.37 5.96 -13.84
N ASP A 247 10.22 6.15 -15.14
CA ASP A 247 10.16 7.49 -15.72
C ASP A 247 8.97 8.29 -15.15
N GLY A 248 9.29 9.51 -14.67
CA GLY A 248 8.29 10.41 -14.08
C GLY A 248 7.75 9.96 -12.72
N ILE A 249 8.39 9.00 -12.04
CA ILE A 249 8.09 8.62 -10.64
C ILE A 249 9.36 8.78 -9.83
N LEU A 250 9.40 9.81 -8.98
CA LEU A 250 10.60 10.18 -8.21
C LEU A 250 10.49 9.88 -6.72
N TYR A 251 9.29 9.55 -6.24
CA TYR A 251 9.00 9.25 -4.86
C TYR A 251 7.88 8.22 -4.80
N GLY A 252 8.05 7.17 -4.02
CA GLY A 252 7.00 6.17 -3.86
C GLY A 252 7.35 5.11 -2.83
N ARG A 253 6.32 4.36 -2.43
CA ARG A 253 6.43 3.23 -1.52
C ARG A 253 5.99 1.96 -2.22
N PHE A 254 6.92 1.06 -2.40
CA PHE A 254 6.62 -0.30 -2.81
C PHE A 254 5.99 -1.08 -1.66
N ASP A 255 4.87 -1.72 -1.90
CA ASP A 255 4.31 -2.76 -1.06
C ASP A 255 4.59 -4.09 -1.78
N LEU A 256 5.38 -4.98 -1.18
CA LEU A 256 5.98 -6.15 -1.83
C LEU A 256 5.98 -7.39 -0.93
N LYS A 257 6.12 -8.56 -1.55
CA LYS A 257 6.37 -9.82 -0.86
C LYS A 257 7.71 -10.41 -1.27
N CYS A 258 8.41 -11.03 -0.31
CA CYS A 258 9.69 -11.71 -0.51
C CYS A 258 9.79 -12.96 0.38
N ALA A 259 10.79 -13.81 0.11
CA ALA A 259 11.05 -15.00 0.91
C ALA A 259 11.74 -14.67 2.24
N SER A 260 12.65 -13.69 2.23
CA SER A 260 13.44 -13.27 3.40
C SER A 260 14.03 -11.87 3.19
N PRO A 261 14.59 -11.23 4.21
CA PRO A 261 15.35 -9.98 4.07
C PRO A 261 16.54 -10.10 3.11
N GLU A 262 17.20 -11.25 3.08
CA GLU A 262 18.32 -11.54 2.17
C GLU A 262 17.84 -11.63 0.72
N ALA A 263 16.68 -12.26 0.48
CA ALA A 263 16.03 -12.28 -0.83
C ALA A 263 15.68 -10.86 -1.30
N LEU A 264 15.15 -10.02 -0.41
CA LEU A 264 14.89 -8.61 -0.70
C LEU A 264 16.15 -7.86 -1.17
N ARG A 265 17.30 -8.06 -0.51
CA ARG A 265 18.58 -7.45 -0.87
C ARG A 265 19.12 -7.95 -2.22
N ARG A 266 18.76 -9.17 -2.63
CA ARG A 266 19.13 -9.72 -3.96
C ARG A 266 18.17 -9.30 -5.08
N GLY A 267 17.13 -8.50 -4.77
CA GLY A 267 16.10 -8.13 -5.74
C GLY A 267 15.07 -9.23 -6.01
N GLU A 268 15.02 -10.28 -5.19
CA GLU A 268 14.10 -11.41 -5.31
C GLU A 268 12.80 -11.14 -4.55
N PHE A 269 11.90 -10.38 -5.17
CA PHE A 269 10.62 -9.99 -4.56
C PHE A 269 9.53 -9.81 -5.63
N LYS A 270 8.28 -9.73 -5.20
CA LYS A 270 7.13 -9.38 -6.04
C LYS A 270 6.47 -8.11 -5.53
N VAL A 271 6.34 -7.11 -6.39
CA VAL A 271 5.69 -5.82 -6.07
C VAL A 271 4.20 -5.95 -6.27
N MET A 272 3.45 -5.88 -5.19
CA MET A 272 1.99 -5.91 -5.24
C MET A 272 1.38 -4.54 -5.55
N GLU A 273 2.01 -3.47 -5.10
CA GLU A 273 1.54 -2.09 -5.25
C GLU A 273 2.71 -1.10 -5.18
N LEU A 274 2.63 -0.02 -5.94
CA LEU A 274 3.49 1.15 -5.80
C LEU A 274 2.63 2.36 -5.51
N ASN A 275 2.69 2.83 -4.28
CA ASN A 275 1.99 4.03 -3.80
C ASN A 275 2.80 5.28 -4.14
N GLY A 276 2.13 6.34 -4.61
CA GLY A 276 2.76 7.60 -4.98
C GLY A 276 3.11 8.49 -3.80
N VAL A 277 2.97 9.80 -4.00
CA VAL A 277 3.49 10.85 -3.10
C VAL A 277 2.90 10.84 -1.68
N LEU A 278 1.71 10.30 -1.48
CA LEU A 278 1.11 10.11 -0.14
C LEU A 278 1.44 8.75 0.49
N GLY A 279 2.29 7.94 -0.14
CA GLY A 279 2.87 6.76 0.49
C GLY A 279 3.68 7.16 1.72
N GLU A 280 3.13 6.92 2.91
CA GLU A 280 3.78 7.27 4.17
C GLU A 280 4.91 6.29 4.54
N PRO A 281 5.91 6.73 5.33
CA PRO A 281 6.96 5.87 5.87
C PRO A 281 6.39 4.91 6.93
N ALA A 282 5.90 3.75 6.51
CA ALA A 282 5.09 2.84 7.33
C ALA A 282 5.79 2.33 8.61
N HIS A 283 7.14 2.37 8.68
CA HIS A 283 7.90 2.00 9.89
C HIS A 283 7.55 2.85 11.12
N ILE A 284 7.00 4.06 10.92
CA ILE A 284 6.61 4.94 12.03
C ILE A 284 5.49 4.37 12.90
N TYR A 285 4.70 3.45 12.35
CA TYR A 285 3.59 2.78 13.05
C TYR A 285 4.03 1.57 13.89
N ASP A 286 5.35 1.34 14.02
CA ASP A 286 5.89 0.36 14.97
C ASP A 286 5.50 0.77 16.41
N PRO A 287 4.89 -0.13 17.19
CA PRO A 287 4.54 0.15 18.59
C PRO A 287 5.71 0.61 19.45
N ALA A 288 6.94 0.20 19.11
CA ALA A 288 8.17 0.63 19.78
C ALA A 288 8.71 1.97 19.26
N TYR A 289 8.16 2.51 18.15
CA TYR A 289 8.64 3.74 17.54
C TYR A 289 7.96 4.96 18.17
N GLY A 290 8.69 5.74 18.92
CA GLY A 290 8.11 6.86 19.67
C GLY A 290 7.52 7.96 18.76
N MET A 291 6.40 8.55 19.18
CA MET A 291 5.62 9.57 18.45
C MET A 291 6.48 10.74 17.94
N TRP A 292 7.42 11.28 18.73
CA TRP A 292 8.28 12.37 18.30
C TRP A 292 9.24 11.99 17.17
N ARG A 293 9.72 10.75 17.17
CA ARG A 293 10.52 10.20 16.06
C ARG A 293 9.67 10.07 14.79
N ALA A 294 8.43 9.61 14.94
CA ALA A 294 7.48 9.52 13.82
C ALA A 294 7.23 10.89 13.18
N TYR A 295 6.96 11.94 13.96
CA TYR A 295 6.77 13.29 13.42
C TYR A 295 8.05 13.86 12.78
N ARG A 296 9.22 13.59 13.35
CA ARG A 296 10.48 13.97 12.73
C ARG A 296 10.65 13.32 11.35
N ASP A 297 10.29 12.05 11.22
CA ASP A 297 10.44 11.34 9.95
C ASP A 297 9.37 11.77 8.95
N LEU A 298 8.14 12.01 9.36
CA LEU A 298 7.11 12.62 8.52
C LEU A 298 7.54 14.00 8.01
N TYR A 299 8.11 14.85 8.87
CA TYR A 299 8.68 16.13 8.44
C TYR A 299 9.81 15.96 7.40
N ARG A 300 10.72 14.99 7.61
CA ARG A 300 11.80 14.67 6.65
C ARG A 300 11.24 14.26 5.30
N HIS A 301 10.18 13.44 5.26
CA HIS A 301 9.53 13.01 4.04
C HIS A 301 8.87 14.19 3.31
N TRP A 302 8.12 15.05 4.01
CA TRP A 302 7.57 16.26 3.42
C TRP A 302 8.65 17.22 2.89
N ARG A 303 9.78 17.30 3.58
CA ARG A 303 10.95 18.05 3.11
C ARG A 303 11.55 17.46 1.82
N ILE A 304 11.63 16.13 1.71
CA ILE A 304 12.09 15.45 0.47
C ILE A 304 11.12 15.76 -0.67
N ILE A 305 9.81 15.60 -0.46
CA ILE A 305 8.77 15.91 -1.43
C ILE A 305 8.89 17.36 -1.91
N TYR A 306 9.07 18.31 -0.98
CA TYR A 306 9.27 19.72 -1.33
C TYR A 306 10.54 19.96 -2.14
N ARG A 307 11.63 19.29 -1.81
CA ARG A 307 12.89 19.41 -2.58
C ARG A 307 12.74 18.82 -3.98
N LEU A 308 12.06 17.71 -4.12
CA LEU A 308 11.74 17.10 -5.42
C LEU A 308 10.84 18.02 -6.24
N HIS A 309 9.79 18.58 -5.64
CA HIS A 309 8.95 19.60 -6.28
C HIS A 309 9.78 20.75 -6.83
N ARG A 310 10.69 21.29 -6.04
CA ARG A 310 11.56 22.39 -6.50
C ARG A 310 12.47 21.99 -7.66
N ALA A 311 13.03 20.79 -7.60
CA ALA A 311 13.86 20.25 -8.67
C ALA A 311 13.05 20.08 -9.97
N GLN A 312 11.81 19.61 -9.89
CA GLN A 312 10.90 19.49 -11.02
C GLN A 312 10.53 20.86 -11.61
N CYS A 313 10.20 21.84 -10.77
CA CYS A 313 9.93 23.21 -11.23
C CYS A 313 11.12 23.82 -11.96
N TRP A 314 12.33 23.55 -11.49
CA TRP A 314 13.55 24.02 -12.18
C TRP A 314 13.72 23.39 -13.57
N LEU A 315 13.23 22.16 -13.77
CA LEU A 315 13.17 21.49 -15.08
C LEU A 315 11.94 21.88 -15.92
N GLY A 316 11.15 22.85 -15.47
CA GLY A 316 9.93 23.31 -16.17
C GLY A 316 8.69 22.43 -15.93
N ILE A 317 8.77 21.40 -15.07
CA ILE A 317 7.66 20.52 -14.75
C ILE A 317 6.88 21.14 -13.58
N LEU A 318 5.73 21.76 -13.88
CA LEU A 318 4.90 22.49 -12.91
C LEU A 318 3.90 21.56 -12.22
N PRO A 319 3.45 21.91 -11.00
CA PRO A 319 2.35 21.21 -10.32
C PRO A 319 1.05 21.29 -11.10
N THR A 320 0.18 20.31 -10.88
CA THR A 320 -1.18 20.30 -11.45
C THR A 320 -1.93 21.58 -11.07
N PRO A 321 -2.52 22.31 -12.01
CA PRO A 321 -3.28 23.53 -11.72
C PRO A 321 -4.39 23.28 -10.70
N HIS A 322 -4.64 24.25 -9.82
CA HIS A 322 -5.62 24.11 -8.72
C HIS A 322 -6.99 23.66 -9.21
N ARG A 323 -7.51 24.26 -10.29
CA ARG A 323 -8.82 23.91 -10.85
C ARG A 323 -8.90 22.45 -11.29
N GLU A 324 -7.85 21.97 -11.93
CA GLU A 324 -7.74 20.59 -12.40
C GLU A 324 -7.62 19.62 -11.23
N ALA A 325 -6.72 19.89 -10.28
CA ALA A 325 -6.54 19.08 -9.09
C ALA A 325 -7.85 18.93 -8.30
N TRP A 326 -8.59 20.04 -8.09
CA TRP A 326 -9.91 19.99 -7.45
C TRP A 326 -10.93 19.18 -8.25
N GLY A 327 -10.91 19.26 -9.58
CA GLY A 327 -11.76 18.44 -10.45
C GLY A 327 -11.51 16.95 -10.27
N MET A 328 -10.24 16.54 -10.29
CA MET A 328 -9.81 15.14 -10.10
C MET A 328 -10.18 14.63 -8.70
N MET A 329 -9.93 15.43 -7.66
CA MET A 329 -10.29 15.08 -6.28
C MET A 329 -11.81 14.88 -6.12
N ARG A 330 -12.64 15.77 -6.68
CA ARG A 330 -14.12 15.61 -6.63
C ARG A 330 -14.57 14.33 -7.33
N LYS A 331 -13.96 13.99 -8.47
CA LYS A 331 -14.25 12.75 -9.20
C LYS A 331 -13.93 11.53 -8.33
N TYR A 332 -12.76 11.53 -7.70
CA TYR A 332 -12.34 10.45 -6.80
C TYR A 332 -13.26 10.30 -5.59
N PHE A 333 -13.59 11.39 -4.89
CA PHE A 333 -14.50 11.34 -3.73
C PHE A 333 -15.91 10.90 -4.09
N ARG A 334 -16.41 11.25 -5.28
CA ARG A 334 -17.69 10.75 -5.79
C ARG A 334 -17.62 9.23 -5.99
N TYR A 335 -16.61 8.75 -6.70
CA TYR A 335 -16.36 7.32 -6.88
C TYR A 335 -16.29 6.57 -5.54
N LYS A 336 -15.52 7.07 -4.60
CA LYS A 336 -15.37 6.46 -3.25
C LYS A 336 -16.70 6.42 -2.49
N LYS A 337 -17.53 7.45 -2.61
CA LYS A 337 -18.88 7.50 -2.00
C LYS A 337 -19.81 6.47 -2.62
N GLU A 338 -19.83 6.36 -3.94
CA GLU A 338 -20.63 5.38 -4.66
C GLU A 338 -20.25 3.95 -4.29
N MET A 339 -18.95 3.66 -4.27
CA MET A 339 -18.44 2.33 -3.90
C MET A 339 -18.65 1.99 -2.42
N GLY A 340 -18.46 2.94 -1.53
CA GLY A 340 -18.73 2.75 -0.09
C GLY A 340 -20.21 2.50 0.21
N ALA A 341 -21.12 3.08 -0.57
CA ALA A 341 -22.54 2.79 -0.45
C ALA A 341 -22.87 1.33 -0.84
N LEU A 342 -22.21 0.80 -1.89
CA LEU A 342 -22.35 -0.61 -2.28
C LEU A 342 -21.83 -1.56 -1.18
N GLU A 343 -20.69 -1.28 -0.61
CA GLU A 343 -20.10 -2.09 0.47
C GLU A 343 -20.97 -2.07 1.75
N SER A 344 -21.55 -0.91 2.10
CA SER A 344 -22.38 -0.76 3.30
C SER A 344 -23.76 -1.40 3.15
N PHE A 345 -24.32 -1.44 1.95
CA PHE A 345 -25.59 -2.11 1.67
C PHE A 345 -25.51 -3.60 1.93
N GLU A 346 -24.37 -4.20 1.66
CA GLU A 346 -24.13 -5.62 1.82
C GLU A 346 -23.91 -6.10 3.25
N LYS A 347 -23.27 -5.27 4.09
CA LYS A 347 -23.13 -5.59 5.52
C LYS A 347 -24.46 -5.60 6.26
N LYS A 348 -25.56 -5.21 5.57
CA LYS A 348 -26.92 -5.18 6.10
C LYS A 348 -27.83 -6.28 5.54
N LEU A 349 -27.41 -7.01 4.50
CA LEU A 349 -28.05 -8.23 3.97
C LEU A 349 -27.38 -9.49 4.53
#